data_af43cb10d13a4504ba9260c2d3373471
#
_entry.id   af43cb10d13a4504ba9260c2d3373471
#
_cell.length_a   1.000
_cell.length_b   1.000
_cell.length_c   1.000
_cell.angle_alpha   90.00
_cell.angle_beta   90.00
_cell.angle_gamma   90.00
#
_symmetry.space_group_name_H-M   'P 1'
#
loop_
_entity.id
_entity.type
_entity.pdbx_description
1 polymer ?
#
loop_
_entity_poly.entity_id
_entity_poly.type
_entity_poly.pdbx_seq_one_letter_code
_entity_poly.pdbx_strand_id
1 'polypeptide(L)'
;YSDEMITATNIITSLAHFSKYVIVMRGTPNHDGAAQFRVLERMLLNIRNVDVVTEPGVIKTPWADIACLPGFDKQEFRAKFPGLSADEENLAWTKYISDMVFALRAECEKTPILMAHYTVPGCNMESGQTSFFTNFEPVIPREALMAARYEAVLLGHIHRPQIIEGFDNVFYSGAINAMNFNDEGQDRGFWIHEFNEKGTLVKGHRYTTPYRQFHTITWDPDEVGDYIREGAMYLHRTGISEDVTDKIVRVRYSCTSEQKKALNIPLLQKNLYELGAFYVADIEAESTIDITNRGLLSEESDPRLNLKKWLEEKTFKNPDKIVELAEPIIACLLYTS
;
A
#
# COMPACT_ATOMS: atom_id res chain seq x y z
N TYR A 1 -11.85 -5.84 -18.46
CA TYR A 1 -10.73 -5.07 -19.09
C TYR A 1 -11.18 -4.10 -20.20
N SER A 2 -12.26 -4.39 -20.94
CA SER A 2 -12.74 -3.50 -22.01
C SER A 2 -13.38 -2.22 -21.46
N ASP A 3 -14.20 -2.33 -20.43
CA ASP A 3 -14.94 -1.20 -19.86
C ASP A 3 -14.01 -0.25 -19.09
N GLU A 4 -13.02 -0.78 -18.39
CA GLU A 4 -11.98 0.02 -17.71
C GLU A 4 -11.13 0.80 -18.74
N MET A 5 -10.76 0.17 -19.86
CA MET A 5 -10.00 0.84 -20.91
C MET A 5 -10.82 1.93 -21.61
N ILE A 6 -12.11 1.69 -21.85
CA ILE A 6 -13.03 2.70 -22.41
C ILE A 6 -13.16 3.87 -21.43
N THR A 7 -13.35 3.58 -20.15
CA THR A 7 -13.47 4.61 -19.10
C THR A 7 -12.19 5.44 -19.00
N ALA A 8 -11.01 4.79 -18.95
CA ALA A 8 -9.72 5.49 -18.92
C ALA A 8 -9.54 6.38 -20.14
N THR A 9 -9.84 5.87 -21.35
CA THR A 9 -9.76 6.64 -22.59
C THR A 9 -10.67 7.85 -22.57
N ASN A 10 -11.92 7.71 -22.09
CA ASN A 10 -12.88 8.80 -21.99
C ASN A 10 -12.41 9.87 -21.00
N ILE A 11 -11.87 9.47 -19.85
CA ILE A 11 -11.30 10.41 -18.85
C ILE A 11 -10.13 11.19 -19.45
N ILE A 12 -9.17 10.49 -20.07
CA ILE A 12 -7.99 11.13 -20.67
C ILE A 12 -8.40 12.06 -21.80
N THR A 13 -9.34 11.65 -22.64
CA THR A 13 -9.89 12.49 -23.73
C THR A 13 -10.56 13.75 -23.17
N SER A 14 -11.32 13.62 -22.08
CA SER A 14 -11.94 14.75 -21.40
C SER A 14 -10.88 15.70 -20.82
N LEU A 15 -9.85 15.17 -20.17
CA LEU A 15 -8.73 15.98 -19.68
C LEU A 15 -8.02 16.71 -20.82
N ALA A 16 -7.78 16.04 -21.95
CA ALA A 16 -7.16 16.64 -23.13
C ALA A 16 -7.98 17.78 -23.74
N HIS A 17 -9.31 17.72 -23.60
CA HIS A 17 -10.18 18.80 -24.06
C HIS A 17 -10.02 20.09 -23.24
N PHE A 18 -9.77 19.96 -21.94
CA PHE A 18 -9.62 21.11 -21.03
C PHE A 18 -8.17 21.49 -20.73
N SER A 19 -7.20 20.66 -21.13
CA SER A 19 -5.79 20.86 -20.87
C SER A 19 -5.01 21.14 -22.16
N LYS A 20 -3.95 21.93 -22.06
CA LYS A 20 -3.06 22.15 -23.19
C LYS A 20 -2.19 20.93 -23.49
N TYR A 21 -1.92 20.11 -22.48
CA TYR A 21 -1.10 18.91 -22.57
C TYR A 21 -1.49 17.88 -21.52
N VAL A 22 -1.50 16.62 -21.88
CA VAL A 22 -1.76 15.48 -20.98
C VAL A 22 -0.67 14.45 -21.20
N ILE A 23 -0.02 14.03 -20.13
CA ILE A 23 0.97 12.95 -20.14
C ILE A 23 0.46 11.82 -19.26
N VAL A 24 0.37 10.62 -19.84
CA VAL A 24 -0.03 9.40 -19.15
C VAL A 24 1.17 8.47 -19.11
N MET A 25 1.76 8.29 -17.94
CA MET A 25 2.96 7.48 -17.78
C MET A 25 2.63 6.13 -17.14
N ARG A 26 3.21 5.06 -17.67
CA ARG A 26 3.08 3.71 -17.11
C ARG A 26 3.74 3.63 -15.73
N GLY A 27 3.04 3.04 -14.78
CA GLY A 27 3.56 2.72 -13.46
C GLY A 27 4.32 1.39 -13.43
N THR A 28 4.15 0.64 -12.33
CA THR A 28 4.85 -0.64 -12.15
C THR A 28 4.30 -1.72 -13.10
N PRO A 29 5.14 -2.42 -13.88
CA PRO A 29 4.71 -3.40 -14.88
C PRO A 29 3.82 -4.54 -14.36
N ASN A 30 3.93 -4.89 -13.09
CA ASN A 30 3.08 -5.90 -12.45
C ASN A 30 1.61 -5.48 -12.34
N HIS A 31 1.35 -4.18 -12.25
CA HIS A 31 0.02 -3.59 -12.18
C HIS A 31 -0.40 -3.03 -13.53
N ASP A 32 0.54 -2.42 -14.24
CA ASP A 32 0.33 -1.72 -15.50
C ASP A 32 0.92 -2.53 -16.66
N GLY A 33 0.17 -3.51 -17.14
CA GLY A 33 0.63 -4.41 -18.18
C GLY A 33 0.98 -3.70 -19.49
N ALA A 34 2.12 -4.05 -20.09
CA ALA A 34 2.59 -3.45 -21.33
C ALA A 34 1.57 -3.57 -22.49
N ALA A 35 0.78 -4.65 -22.53
CA ALA A 35 -0.26 -4.83 -23.53
C ALA A 35 -1.40 -3.81 -23.38
N GLN A 36 -1.79 -3.51 -22.14
CA GLN A 36 -2.85 -2.55 -21.83
C GLN A 36 -2.42 -1.13 -22.23
N PHE A 37 -1.19 -0.74 -21.89
CA PHE A 37 -0.66 0.58 -22.27
C PHE A 37 -0.49 0.72 -23.78
N ARG A 38 -0.09 -0.33 -24.51
CA ARG A 38 -0.08 -0.30 -25.98
C ARG A 38 -1.48 -0.10 -26.57
N VAL A 39 -2.51 -0.70 -25.97
CA VAL A 39 -3.90 -0.47 -26.39
C VAL A 39 -4.29 0.98 -26.13
N LEU A 40 -4.01 1.50 -24.92
CA LEU A 40 -4.29 2.89 -24.55
C LEU A 40 -3.60 3.88 -25.50
N GLU A 41 -2.33 3.67 -25.78
CA GLU A 41 -1.57 4.47 -26.76
C GLU A 41 -2.25 4.48 -28.15
N ARG A 42 -2.70 3.32 -28.63
CA ARG A 42 -3.41 3.20 -29.92
C ARG A 42 -4.76 3.91 -29.92
N MET A 43 -5.51 3.84 -28.82
CA MET A 43 -6.81 4.51 -28.69
C MET A 43 -6.67 6.04 -28.66
N LEU A 44 -5.57 6.55 -28.09
CA LEU A 44 -5.31 7.97 -27.94
C LEU A 44 -4.44 8.59 -29.06
N LEU A 45 -3.96 7.79 -30.01
CA LEU A 45 -3.01 8.18 -31.04
C LEU A 45 -3.41 9.44 -31.84
N ASN A 46 -4.71 9.66 -32.03
CA ASN A 46 -5.21 10.80 -32.81
C ASN A 46 -5.46 12.07 -31.97
N ILE A 47 -5.19 12.03 -30.66
CA ILE A 47 -5.37 13.17 -29.77
C ILE A 47 -4.02 13.88 -29.63
N ARG A 48 -3.85 15.01 -30.30
CA ARG A 48 -2.56 15.66 -30.53
C ARG A 48 -1.83 16.15 -29.27
N ASN A 49 -2.56 16.39 -28.19
CA ASN A 49 -2.05 16.89 -26.92
C ASN A 49 -2.02 15.84 -25.82
N VAL A 50 -1.97 14.56 -26.20
CA VAL A 50 -1.83 13.43 -25.27
C VAL A 50 -0.61 12.61 -25.64
N ASP A 51 0.29 12.41 -24.69
CA ASP A 51 1.37 11.43 -24.78
C ASP A 51 1.17 10.29 -23.78
N VAL A 52 1.27 9.08 -24.28
CA VAL A 52 1.30 7.86 -23.44
C VAL A 52 2.74 7.37 -23.38
N VAL A 53 3.32 7.37 -22.18
CA VAL A 53 4.74 7.11 -21.97
C VAL A 53 4.94 5.75 -21.31
N THR A 54 5.62 4.86 -22.02
CA THR A 54 5.95 3.50 -21.55
C THR A 54 7.45 3.27 -21.37
N GLU A 55 8.28 4.14 -21.98
CA GLU A 55 9.74 4.08 -21.95
C GLU A 55 10.32 5.42 -21.44
N PRO A 56 11.52 5.43 -20.84
CA PRO A 56 12.17 6.67 -20.44
C PRO A 56 12.38 7.62 -21.62
N GLY A 57 12.10 8.91 -21.41
CA GLY A 57 12.28 9.93 -22.43
C GLY A 57 11.91 11.32 -21.95
N VAL A 58 12.16 12.35 -22.77
CA VAL A 58 11.82 13.74 -22.46
C VAL A 58 10.76 14.26 -23.42
N ILE A 59 9.64 14.70 -22.88
CA ILE A 59 8.58 15.37 -23.61
C ILE A 59 8.85 16.88 -23.61
N LYS A 60 9.04 17.43 -24.78
CA LYS A 60 9.28 18.87 -24.97
C LYS A 60 7.96 19.60 -25.09
N THR A 61 7.62 20.41 -24.09
CA THR A 61 6.47 21.31 -24.16
C THR A 61 6.90 22.76 -24.44
N PRO A 62 6.00 23.67 -24.77
CA PRO A 62 6.36 25.07 -24.93
C PRO A 62 6.95 25.74 -23.68
N TRP A 63 6.60 25.25 -22.48
CA TRP A 63 6.92 25.88 -21.20
C TRP A 63 7.98 25.13 -20.37
N ALA A 64 8.02 23.83 -20.48
CA ALA A 64 8.87 22.96 -19.67
C ALA A 64 9.27 21.70 -20.43
N ASP A 65 10.34 21.08 -20.03
CA ASP A 65 10.76 19.76 -20.50
C ASP A 65 10.45 18.74 -19.42
N ILE A 66 9.60 17.77 -19.75
CA ILE A 66 9.13 16.76 -18.81
C ILE A 66 9.92 15.49 -19.03
N ALA A 67 10.88 15.25 -18.14
CA ALA A 67 11.62 14.00 -18.08
C ALA A 67 10.71 12.90 -17.49
N CYS A 68 10.39 11.90 -18.28
CA CYS A 68 9.51 10.81 -17.91
C CYS A 68 10.32 9.55 -17.63
N LEU A 69 10.18 8.97 -16.42
CA LEU A 69 10.83 7.75 -15.99
C LEU A 69 9.77 6.76 -15.51
N PRO A 70 9.18 5.95 -16.43
CA PRO A 70 8.18 4.93 -16.10
C PRO A 70 8.69 3.89 -15.14
N GLY A 71 7.78 3.13 -14.54
CA GLY A 71 8.11 2.04 -13.62
C GLY A 71 9.02 0.99 -14.25
N PHE A 72 9.99 0.52 -13.50
CA PHE A 72 11.07 -0.34 -13.94
C PHE A 72 10.61 -1.80 -14.14
N ASP A 73 10.95 -2.37 -15.30
CA ASP A 73 10.70 -3.78 -15.58
C ASP A 73 11.93 -4.64 -15.22
N LYS A 74 11.84 -5.33 -14.08
CA LYS A 74 12.90 -6.22 -13.60
C LYS A 74 13.16 -7.39 -14.53
N GLN A 75 12.14 -7.90 -15.22
CA GLN A 75 12.30 -9.05 -16.12
C GLN A 75 13.05 -8.62 -17.38
N GLU A 76 12.72 -7.45 -17.92
CA GLU A 76 13.42 -6.88 -19.05
C GLU A 76 14.89 -6.59 -18.70
N PHE A 77 15.16 -6.06 -17.50
CA PHE A 77 16.52 -5.81 -17.04
C PHE A 77 17.32 -7.10 -16.90
N ARG A 78 16.75 -8.14 -16.27
CA ARG A 78 17.39 -9.46 -16.14
C ARG A 78 17.70 -10.10 -17.49
N ALA A 79 16.85 -9.89 -18.47
CA ALA A 79 17.08 -10.36 -19.83
C ALA A 79 18.29 -9.65 -20.49
N LYS A 80 18.52 -8.37 -20.16
CA LYS A 80 19.65 -7.58 -20.66
C LYS A 80 20.96 -7.88 -19.89
N PHE A 81 20.86 -8.20 -18.60
CA PHE A 81 21.99 -8.42 -17.69
C PHE A 81 21.84 -9.76 -16.94
N PRO A 82 21.99 -10.91 -17.65
CA PRO A 82 21.82 -12.22 -17.02
C PRO A 82 22.96 -12.57 -16.09
N GLY A 83 22.67 -13.34 -15.03
CA GLY A 83 23.68 -13.97 -14.17
C GLY A 83 24.14 -13.14 -12.98
N LEU A 84 23.49 -12.03 -12.67
CA LEU A 84 23.75 -11.25 -11.45
C LEU A 84 23.15 -11.97 -10.23
N SER A 85 23.84 -11.92 -9.09
CA SER A 85 23.27 -12.26 -7.79
C SER A 85 22.24 -11.20 -7.36
N ALA A 86 21.41 -11.50 -6.36
CA ALA A 86 20.38 -10.57 -5.87
C ALA A 86 20.98 -9.22 -5.41
N ASP A 87 22.13 -9.24 -4.73
CA ASP A 87 22.80 -8.03 -4.26
C ASP A 87 23.39 -7.22 -5.43
N GLU A 88 24.00 -7.90 -6.40
CA GLU A 88 24.51 -7.25 -7.62
C GLU A 88 23.39 -6.66 -8.46
N GLU A 89 22.24 -7.34 -8.59
CA GLU A 89 21.05 -6.81 -9.26
C GLU A 89 20.59 -5.50 -8.61
N ASN A 90 20.46 -5.48 -7.28
CA ASN A 90 19.94 -4.32 -6.55
C ASN A 90 20.85 -3.10 -6.74
N LEU A 91 22.17 -3.31 -6.67
CA LEU A 91 23.16 -2.26 -6.94
C LEU A 91 23.09 -1.79 -8.40
N ALA A 92 22.99 -2.71 -9.34
CA ALA A 92 22.93 -2.41 -10.77
C ALA A 92 21.64 -1.66 -11.13
N TRP A 93 20.50 -2.00 -10.55
CA TRP A 93 19.23 -1.27 -10.74
C TRP A 93 19.32 0.16 -10.23
N THR A 94 19.82 0.32 -8.99
CA THR A 94 19.95 1.63 -8.37
C THR A 94 20.88 2.54 -9.20
N LYS A 95 21.98 1.97 -9.68
CA LYS A 95 22.90 2.68 -10.58
C LYS A 95 22.21 3.06 -11.90
N TYR A 96 21.57 2.09 -12.55
CA TYR A 96 20.88 2.32 -13.83
C TYR A 96 19.83 3.45 -13.71
N ILE A 97 19.02 3.44 -12.64
CA ILE A 97 18.00 4.46 -12.41
C ILE A 97 18.64 5.83 -12.16
N SER A 98 19.73 5.87 -11.37
CA SER A 98 20.48 7.11 -11.16
C SER A 98 21.03 7.67 -12.47
N ASP A 99 21.65 6.81 -13.28
CA ASP A 99 22.18 7.20 -14.60
C ASP A 99 21.06 7.74 -15.51
N MET A 100 19.87 7.12 -15.49
CA MET A 100 18.69 7.60 -16.25
C MET A 100 18.19 8.96 -15.75
N VAL A 101 18.15 9.19 -14.44
CA VAL A 101 17.77 10.49 -13.86
C VAL A 101 18.69 11.59 -14.39
N PHE A 102 20.00 11.35 -14.45
CA PHE A 102 20.97 12.32 -14.99
C PHE A 102 20.88 12.46 -16.51
N ALA A 103 20.75 11.35 -17.25
CA ALA A 103 20.65 11.37 -18.70
C ALA A 103 19.42 12.18 -19.16
N LEU A 104 18.24 11.90 -18.58
CA LEU A 104 17.02 12.64 -18.88
C LEU A 104 17.13 14.11 -18.49
N ARG A 105 17.78 14.40 -17.37
CA ARG A 105 18.03 15.80 -16.97
C ARG A 105 18.90 16.54 -17.96
N ALA A 106 19.92 15.90 -18.51
CA ALA A 106 20.83 16.51 -19.49
C ALA A 106 20.14 16.82 -20.83
N GLU A 107 19.06 16.13 -21.15
CA GLU A 107 18.25 16.41 -22.34
C GLU A 107 17.29 17.60 -22.17
N CYS A 108 17.08 18.06 -20.92
CA CYS A 108 16.20 19.19 -20.64
C CYS A 108 16.91 20.52 -20.91
N GLU A 109 16.31 21.35 -21.75
CA GLU A 109 16.79 22.69 -22.10
C GLU A 109 15.97 23.81 -21.45
N LYS A 110 14.68 23.53 -21.17
CA LYS A 110 13.76 24.43 -20.47
C LYS A 110 13.62 24.01 -19.01
N THR A 111 12.63 24.54 -18.31
CA THR A 111 12.28 24.13 -16.93
C THR A 111 12.21 22.62 -16.84
N PRO A 112 13.15 21.99 -16.13
CA PRO A 112 13.22 20.53 -16.05
C PRO A 112 12.29 20.01 -14.98
N ILE A 113 11.30 19.21 -15.35
CA ILE A 113 10.39 18.53 -14.43
C ILE A 113 10.60 17.03 -14.59
N LEU A 114 10.82 16.31 -13.48
CA LEU A 114 10.86 14.86 -13.50
C LEU A 114 9.49 14.30 -13.13
N MET A 115 8.95 13.43 -13.96
CA MET A 115 7.79 12.60 -13.68
C MET A 115 8.26 11.14 -13.58
N ALA A 116 8.11 10.49 -12.43
CA ALA A 116 8.66 9.16 -12.20
C ALA A 116 7.74 8.27 -11.35
N HIS A 117 7.88 6.95 -11.48
CA HIS A 117 7.08 5.97 -10.73
C HIS A 117 7.99 5.03 -9.93
N TYR A 118 8.52 5.55 -8.82
CA TYR A 118 9.53 4.88 -7.98
C TYR A 118 9.39 5.23 -6.51
N THR A 119 9.96 4.36 -5.66
CA THR A 119 10.24 4.67 -4.27
C THR A 119 11.47 5.60 -4.16
N VAL A 120 11.38 6.61 -3.29
CA VAL A 120 12.51 7.44 -2.86
C VAL A 120 12.75 7.18 -1.38
N PRO A 121 14.00 6.85 -0.95
CA PRO A 121 14.29 6.58 0.47
C PRO A 121 13.90 7.75 1.38
N GLY A 122 13.30 7.44 2.54
CA GLY A 122 12.80 8.43 3.48
C GLY A 122 11.37 8.91 3.21
N CYS A 123 10.67 8.35 2.19
CA CYS A 123 9.23 8.53 2.08
C CYS A 123 8.51 7.75 3.19
N ASN A 124 7.39 8.28 3.64
CA ASN A 124 6.52 7.57 4.57
C ASN A 124 5.71 6.53 3.79
N MET A 125 6.05 5.26 3.99
CA MET A 125 5.32 4.12 3.45
C MET A 125 4.37 3.64 4.53
N GLU A 126 3.08 3.56 4.21
CA GLU A 126 2.11 3.06 5.16
C GLU A 126 2.09 1.54 5.27
N SER A 127 1.41 1.07 6.29
CA SER A 127 1.36 -0.27 6.85
C SER A 127 1.00 -1.44 5.91
N GLY A 128 1.20 -1.34 4.64
CA GLY A 128 1.09 -2.43 3.67
C GLY A 128 2.23 -2.41 2.65
N GLN A 129 2.96 -1.29 2.58
CA GLN A 129 4.20 -1.17 1.82
C GLN A 129 5.35 -1.22 2.82
N THR A 130 5.62 -2.40 3.38
CA THR A 130 6.66 -2.56 4.40
C THR A 130 8.05 -2.34 3.82
N SER A 131 9.00 -1.95 4.68
CA SER A 131 10.44 -1.89 4.40
C SER A 131 11.02 -3.16 3.75
N PHE A 132 10.27 -4.25 3.74
CA PHE A 132 10.60 -5.49 3.06
C PHE A 132 10.65 -5.33 1.53
N PHE A 133 9.81 -4.45 0.96
CA PHE A 133 9.81 -4.19 -0.49
C PHE A 133 10.96 -3.30 -0.93
N THR A 134 11.48 -2.41 -0.08
CA THR A 134 12.60 -1.53 -0.43
C THR A 134 13.89 -2.27 -0.75
N ASN A 135 14.09 -3.47 -0.20
CA ASN A 135 15.24 -4.30 -0.50
C ASN A 135 15.11 -5.07 -1.83
N PHE A 136 13.92 -5.10 -2.42
CA PHE A 136 13.62 -5.83 -3.65
C PHE A 136 13.08 -4.96 -4.78
N GLU A 137 12.94 -3.64 -4.54
CA GLU A 137 12.46 -2.70 -5.55
C GLU A 137 13.50 -1.64 -5.88
N PRO A 138 13.63 -1.31 -7.19
CA PRO A 138 14.49 -0.21 -7.60
C PRO A 138 14.04 1.11 -6.99
N VAL A 139 14.97 1.88 -6.47
CA VAL A 139 14.73 3.19 -5.85
C VAL A 139 15.45 4.30 -6.61
N ILE A 140 14.92 5.52 -6.53
CA ILE A 140 15.67 6.71 -6.93
C ILE A 140 16.43 7.20 -5.69
N PRO A 141 17.78 7.15 -5.67
CA PRO A 141 18.55 7.69 -4.56
C PRO A 141 18.31 9.19 -4.36
N ARG A 142 18.23 9.62 -3.10
CA ARG A 142 18.05 11.04 -2.75
C ARG A 142 19.15 11.92 -3.34
N GLU A 143 20.37 11.43 -3.28
CA GLU A 143 21.57 12.09 -3.80
C GLU A 143 21.49 12.33 -5.31
N ALA A 144 20.88 11.39 -6.05
CA ALA A 144 20.67 11.56 -7.49
C ALA A 144 19.66 12.69 -7.77
N LEU A 145 18.56 12.77 -7.02
CA LEU A 145 17.60 13.88 -7.15
C LEU A 145 18.22 15.23 -6.79
N MET A 146 18.95 15.29 -5.68
CA MET A 146 19.63 16.53 -5.26
C MET A 146 20.65 17.02 -6.30
N ALA A 147 21.44 16.10 -6.87
CA ALA A 147 22.48 16.42 -7.83
C ALA A 147 21.91 16.76 -9.22
N ALA A 148 20.83 16.13 -9.64
CA ALA A 148 20.20 16.37 -10.94
C ALA A 148 19.50 17.73 -11.04
N ARG A 149 19.07 18.32 -9.91
CA ARG A 149 18.48 19.67 -9.84
C ARG A 149 17.29 19.87 -10.78
N TYR A 150 16.31 18.99 -10.70
CA TYR A 150 15.01 19.24 -11.32
C TYR A 150 14.27 20.34 -10.57
N GLU A 151 13.53 21.16 -11.29
CA GLU A 151 12.71 22.23 -10.70
C GLU A 151 11.55 21.66 -9.88
N ALA A 152 10.95 20.57 -10.36
CA ALA A 152 9.98 19.78 -9.62
C ALA A 152 10.16 18.29 -9.94
N VAL A 153 9.89 17.45 -8.95
CA VAL A 153 9.88 15.98 -9.07
C VAL A 153 8.51 15.48 -8.65
N LEU A 154 7.78 14.92 -9.61
CA LEU A 154 6.40 14.45 -9.46
C LEU A 154 6.41 12.93 -9.47
N LEU A 155 6.10 12.32 -8.33
CA LEU A 155 6.24 10.89 -8.11
C LEU A 155 4.87 10.20 -8.00
N GLY A 156 4.75 9.05 -8.64
CA GLY A 156 3.75 8.02 -8.39
C GLY A 156 4.34 6.88 -7.55
N HIS A 157 3.63 5.77 -7.42
CA HIS A 157 3.97 4.55 -6.70
C HIS A 157 3.53 4.53 -5.23
N ILE A 158 3.85 5.55 -4.45
CA ILE A 158 3.41 5.63 -3.05
C ILE A 158 2.02 6.27 -3.00
N HIS A 159 1.06 5.57 -2.40
CA HIS A 159 -0.33 6.02 -2.35
C HIS A 159 -0.57 7.16 -1.35
N ARG A 160 0.33 7.33 -0.39
CA ARG A 160 0.27 8.44 0.56
C ARG A 160 0.81 9.72 -0.07
N PRO A 161 -0.01 10.78 -0.15
CA PRO A 161 0.44 12.09 -0.62
C PRO A 161 1.42 12.68 0.38
N GLN A 162 2.55 13.15 -0.10
CA GLN A 162 3.59 13.75 0.75
C GLN A 162 4.59 14.58 -0.05
N ILE A 163 5.22 15.52 0.64
CA ILE A 163 6.48 16.12 0.21
C ILE A 163 7.58 15.36 0.94
N ILE A 164 8.62 14.94 0.23
CA ILE A 164 9.70 14.17 0.86
C ILE A 164 10.50 15.05 1.81
N GLU A 165 10.70 14.62 3.02
CA GLU A 165 11.49 15.34 4.02
C GLU A 165 12.88 15.72 3.48
N GLY A 166 13.27 16.98 3.67
CA GLY A 166 14.53 17.56 3.17
C GLY A 166 14.48 18.02 1.71
N PHE A 167 13.30 17.98 1.08
CA PHE A 167 13.02 18.58 -0.21
C PHE A 167 11.78 19.49 -0.11
N ASP A 168 11.74 20.52 -0.92
CA ASP A 168 10.57 21.41 -1.09
C ASP A 168 9.90 21.22 -2.45
N ASN A 169 10.52 20.45 -3.34
CA ASN A 169 10.15 20.26 -4.74
C ASN A 169 9.97 18.78 -5.15
N VAL A 170 9.96 17.83 -4.21
CA VAL A 170 9.76 16.39 -4.48
C VAL A 170 8.45 15.91 -3.87
N PHE A 171 7.48 15.58 -4.73
CA PHE A 171 6.10 15.34 -4.36
C PHE A 171 5.65 13.93 -4.75
N TYR A 172 5.07 13.16 -3.81
CA TYR A 172 4.19 12.06 -4.15
C TYR A 172 2.76 12.58 -4.28
N SER A 173 2.14 12.30 -5.42
CA SER A 173 0.74 12.67 -5.66
C SER A 173 -0.21 11.91 -4.73
N GLY A 174 0.17 10.72 -4.34
CA GLY A 174 -0.74 9.77 -3.74
C GLY A 174 -1.75 9.23 -4.75
N ALA A 175 -2.69 8.44 -4.28
CA ALA A 175 -3.79 7.94 -5.09
C ALA A 175 -4.97 8.93 -5.09
N ILE A 176 -5.68 9.02 -6.22
CA ILE A 176 -6.91 9.85 -6.33
C ILE A 176 -8.14 9.16 -5.76
N ASN A 177 -8.05 7.84 -5.53
CA ASN A 177 -9.09 7.01 -4.95
C ASN A 177 -8.43 6.04 -3.95
N ALA A 178 -9.18 5.58 -2.95
CA ALA A 178 -8.73 4.51 -2.08
C ALA A 178 -8.83 3.17 -2.82
N MET A 179 -7.82 2.33 -2.69
CA MET A 179 -7.70 1.06 -3.41
C MET A 179 -7.94 -0.16 -2.51
N ASN A 180 -7.61 -0.04 -1.23
CA ASN A 180 -7.74 -1.12 -0.25
C ASN A 180 -7.74 -0.56 1.19
N PHE A 181 -7.85 -1.44 2.19
CA PHE A 181 -7.88 -1.05 3.61
C PHE A 181 -6.59 -0.42 4.14
N ASN A 182 -5.47 -0.54 3.45
CA ASN A 182 -4.25 0.19 3.86
C ASN A 182 -4.36 1.69 3.57
N ASP A 183 -5.33 2.06 2.75
CA ASP A 183 -5.64 3.45 2.39
C ASP A 183 -6.66 4.09 3.34
N GLU A 184 -7.12 3.36 4.37
CA GLU A 184 -8.10 3.85 5.35
C GLU A 184 -7.57 5.07 6.10
N GLY A 185 -8.42 6.08 6.23
CA GLY A 185 -8.09 7.32 6.94
C GLY A 185 -7.15 8.28 6.22
N GLN A 186 -6.77 7.98 4.97
CA GLN A 186 -5.89 8.84 4.19
C GLN A 186 -6.66 9.71 3.22
N ASP A 187 -6.29 10.98 3.11
CA ASP A 187 -6.83 11.88 2.10
C ASP A 187 -6.42 11.46 0.69
N ARG A 188 -7.39 11.42 -0.23
CA ARG A 188 -7.19 11.16 -1.65
C ARG A 188 -7.25 12.45 -2.44
N GLY A 189 -6.52 12.53 -3.54
CA GLY A 189 -6.52 13.75 -4.34
C GLY A 189 -5.30 13.88 -5.25
N PHE A 190 -5.07 15.11 -5.68
CA PHE A 190 -4.00 15.45 -6.61
C PHE A 190 -3.35 16.78 -6.25
N TRP A 191 -2.21 17.07 -6.86
CA TRP A 191 -1.51 18.35 -6.71
C TRP A 191 -1.72 19.24 -7.92
N ILE A 192 -1.77 20.55 -7.68
CA ILE A 192 -1.58 21.58 -8.69
C ILE A 192 -0.30 22.33 -8.33
N HIS A 193 0.63 22.37 -9.25
CA HIS A 193 1.90 23.08 -9.10
C HIS A 193 1.92 24.33 -9.99
N GLU A 194 2.26 25.46 -9.40
CA GLU A 194 2.35 26.75 -10.10
C GLU A 194 3.82 27.10 -10.35
N PHE A 195 4.12 27.46 -11.58
CA PHE A 195 5.45 27.92 -11.99
C PHE A 195 5.34 29.37 -12.47
N ASN A 196 6.34 30.19 -12.14
CA ASN A 196 6.41 31.55 -12.65
C ASN A 196 6.89 31.60 -14.11
N GLU A 197 6.93 32.79 -14.71
CA GLU A 197 7.37 33.00 -16.09
C GLU A 197 8.83 32.57 -16.35
N LYS A 198 9.66 32.48 -15.31
CA LYS A 198 11.05 31.99 -15.39
C LYS A 198 11.14 30.47 -15.28
N GLY A 199 9.99 29.78 -15.08
CA GLY A 199 9.90 28.34 -14.91
C GLY A 199 10.25 27.85 -13.51
N THR A 200 10.30 28.75 -12.52
CA THR A 200 10.56 28.36 -11.12
C THR A 200 9.27 27.95 -10.45
N LEU A 201 9.31 26.84 -9.70
CA LEU A 201 8.20 26.38 -8.87
C LEU A 201 7.89 27.41 -7.77
N VAL A 202 6.69 27.94 -7.77
CA VAL A 202 6.24 28.94 -6.79
C VAL A 202 5.46 28.29 -5.66
N LYS A 203 4.58 27.32 -6.00
CA LYS A 203 3.64 26.74 -5.06
C LYS A 203 3.16 25.36 -5.50
N GLY A 204 3.00 24.48 -4.54
CA GLY A 204 2.22 23.24 -4.68
C GLY A 204 0.95 23.33 -3.84
N HIS A 205 -0.19 23.06 -4.43
CA HIS A 205 -1.48 23.00 -3.77
C HIS A 205 -2.08 21.61 -3.91
N ARG A 206 -2.47 21.01 -2.78
CA ARG A 206 -3.17 19.74 -2.79
C ARG A 206 -4.68 19.97 -2.77
N TYR A 207 -5.36 19.20 -3.62
CA TYR A 207 -6.82 19.15 -3.70
C TYR A 207 -7.29 17.74 -3.36
N THR A 208 -8.25 17.63 -2.46
CA THR A 208 -8.88 16.36 -2.12
C THR A 208 -9.94 16.00 -3.16
N THR A 209 -10.06 14.72 -3.49
CA THR A 209 -11.10 14.18 -4.36
C THR A 209 -12.13 13.44 -3.52
N PRO A 210 -13.42 13.46 -3.89
CA PRO A 210 -14.40 12.57 -3.29
C PRO A 210 -14.03 11.13 -3.64
N TYR A 211 -14.02 10.26 -2.66
CA TYR A 211 -13.73 8.84 -2.83
C TYR A 211 -14.53 8.01 -1.85
N ARG A 212 -14.77 6.73 -2.17
CA ARG A 212 -15.40 5.80 -1.27
C ARG A 212 -14.39 5.35 -0.22
N GLN A 213 -14.71 5.61 1.04
CA GLN A 213 -13.84 5.30 2.16
C GLN A 213 -13.88 3.81 2.50
N PHE A 214 -12.75 3.31 2.97
CA PHE A 214 -12.65 2.04 3.67
C PHE A 214 -12.79 2.28 5.16
N HIS A 215 -13.43 1.35 5.87
CA HIS A 215 -13.62 1.44 7.32
C HIS A 215 -13.47 0.08 7.99
N THR A 216 -12.60 0.01 8.98
CA THR A 216 -12.36 -1.20 9.78
C THR A 216 -13.03 -1.06 11.13
N ILE A 217 -13.99 -1.93 11.42
CA ILE A 217 -14.57 -2.11 12.74
C ILE A 217 -13.69 -3.14 13.46
N THR A 218 -13.15 -2.78 14.62
CA THR A 218 -12.38 -3.70 15.46
C THR A 218 -13.13 -3.94 16.75
N TRP A 219 -13.38 -5.20 17.08
CA TRP A 219 -14.09 -5.61 18.29
C TRP A 219 -13.22 -6.49 19.19
N ASP A 220 -13.26 -6.18 20.47
CA ASP A 220 -12.76 -7.06 21.52
C ASP A 220 -13.82 -8.13 21.93
N PRO A 221 -13.49 -9.08 22.82
CA PRO A 221 -14.45 -10.11 23.26
C PRO A 221 -15.71 -9.58 23.94
N ASP A 222 -15.62 -8.45 24.65
CA ASP A 222 -16.77 -7.85 25.34
C ASP A 222 -17.72 -7.26 24.31
N GLU A 223 -17.23 -6.54 23.31
CA GLU A 223 -17.99 -5.98 22.20
C GLU A 223 -18.66 -7.07 21.36
N VAL A 224 -17.96 -8.17 21.09
CA VAL A 224 -18.55 -9.35 20.43
C VAL A 224 -19.69 -9.93 21.28
N GLY A 225 -19.50 -10.03 22.60
CA GLY A 225 -20.53 -10.49 23.52
C GLY A 225 -21.74 -9.56 23.55
N ASP A 226 -21.53 -8.25 23.50
CA ASP A 226 -22.58 -7.25 23.45
C ASP A 226 -23.38 -7.36 22.14
N TYR A 227 -22.70 -7.50 21.00
CA TYR A 227 -23.39 -7.72 19.73
C TYR A 227 -24.19 -9.03 19.70
N ILE A 228 -23.67 -10.12 20.26
CA ILE A 228 -24.41 -11.40 20.33
C ILE A 228 -25.69 -11.22 21.14
N ARG A 229 -25.70 -10.41 22.20
CA ARG A 229 -26.88 -10.16 23.04
C ARG A 229 -27.88 -9.18 22.41
N GLU A 230 -27.39 -8.10 21.82
CA GLU A 230 -28.21 -6.95 21.41
C GLU A 230 -28.48 -6.90 19.89
N GLY A 231 -27.65 -7.57 19.09
CA GLY A 231 -27.77 -7.58 17.63
C GLY A 231 -27.64 -6.18 17.02
N ALA A 232 -28.56 -5.82 16.12
CA ALA A 232 -28.57 -4.52 15.46
C ALA A 232 -28.65 -3.33 16.42
N MET A 233 -29.26 -3.50 17.61
CA MET A 233 -29.34 -2.43 18.61
C MET A 233 -27.94 -2.00 19.12
N TYR A 234 -27.02 -2.95 19.26
CA TYR A 234 -25.63 -2.66 19.61
C TYR A 234 -24.99 -1.71 18.58
N LEU A 235 -25.15 -2.01 17.28
CA LEU A 235 -24.57 -1.22 16.19
C LEU A 235 -25.10 0.22 16.17
N HIS A 236 -26.39 0.41 16.47
CA HIS A 236 -26.98 1.74 16.59
C HIS A 236 -26.49 2.50 17.83
N ARG A 237 -26.46 1.81 18.98
CA ARG A 237 -26.08 2.42 20.25
C ARG A 237 -24.63 2.90 20.28
N THR A 238 -23.73 2.19 19.59
CA THR A 238 -22.29 2.50 19.54
C THR A 238 -21.91 3.50 18.44
N GLY A 239 -22.87 3.95 17.62
CA GLY A 239 -22.61 4.88 16.53
C GLY A 239 -22.02 4.25 15.26
N ILE A 240 -21.86 2.93 15.22
CA ILE A 240 -21.31 2.22 14.05
C ILE A 240 -22.15 2.50 12.80
N SER A 241 -23.46 2.78 12.96
CA SER A 241 -24.33 3.15 11.85
C SER A 241 -23.88 4.40 11.09
N GLU A 242 -23.32 5.39 11.78
CA GLU A 242 -22.80 6.62 11.14
C GLU A 242 -21.44 6.36 10.46
N ASP A 243 -20.65 5.48 11.05
CA ASP A 243 -19.31 5.18 10.57
C ASP A 243 -19.29 4.31 9.31
N VAL A 244 -20.33 3.49 9.07
CA VAL A 244 -20.36 2.54 7.95
C VAL A 244 -21.10 3.06 6.70
N THR A 245 -21.89 4.11 6.82
CA THR A 245 -22.72 4.60 5.73
C THR A 245 -21.90 4.97 4.50
N ASP A 246 -22.26 4.38 3.35
CA ASP A 246 -21.62 4.55 2.04
C ASP A 246 -20.13 4.14 2.00
N LYS A 247 -19.65 3.33 2.95
CA LYS A 247 -18.26 2.87 3.01
C LYS A 247 -18.09 1.40 2.63
N ILE A 248 -16.87 1.02 2.29
CA ILE A 248 -16.43 -0.37 2.19
C ILE A 248 -15.94 -0.79 3.58
N VAL A 249 -16.63 -1.76 4.19
CA VAL A 249 -16.46 -2.11 5.60
C VAL A 249 -15.83 -3.48 5.74
N ARG A 250 -14.93 -3.63 6.70
CA ARG A 250 -14.51 -4.94 7.24
C ARG A 250 -14.66 -4.97 8.75
N VAL A 251 -14.86 -6.17 9.29
CA VAL A 251 -14.89 -6.38 10.74
C VAL A 251 -13.75 -7.31 11.14
N ARG A 252 -12.94 -6.86 12.06
CA ARG A 252 -11.87 -7.62 12.72
C ARG A 252 -12.25 -7.79 14.19
N TYR A 253 -12.24 -9.02 14.69
CA TYR A 253 -12.65 -9.23 16.06
C TYR A 253 -11.81 -10.29 16.78
N SER A 254 -11.66 -10.11 18.09
CA SER A 254 -11.18 -11.13 19.01
C SER A 254 -12.35 -11.72 19.76
N CYS A 255 -12.38 -13.05 19.98
CA CYS A 255 -13.50 -13.69 20.63
C CYS A 255 -13.07 -14.96 21.39
N THR A 256 -13.93 -15.43 22.29
CA THR A 256 -13.79 -16.78 22.87
C THR A 256 -14.31 -17.84 21.90
N SER A 257 -13.93 -19.12 22.13
CA SER A 257 -14.44 -20.23 21.32
C SER A 257 -15.97 -20.37 21.38
N GLU A 258 -16.59 -19.99 22.51
CA GLU A 258 -18.05 -19.98 22.67
C GLU A 258 -18.69 -18.86 21.85
N GLN A 259 -18.14 -17.64 21.92
CA GLN A 259 -18.59 -16.49 21.14
C GLN A 259 -18.46 -16.74 19.64
N LYS A 260 -17.36 -17.37 19.20
CA LYS A 260 -17.17 -17.75 17.80
C LYS A 260 -18.28 -18.65 17.26
N LYS A 261 -18.81 -19.57 18.10
CA LYS A 261 -19.93 -20.42 17.71
C LYS A 261 -21.28 -19.70 17.75
N ALA A 262 -21.43 -18.71 18.63
CA ALA A 262 -22.68 -17.99 18.84
C ALA A 262 -22.81 -16.80 17.85
N LEU A 263 -21.72 -16.24 17.35
CA LEU A 263 -21.72 -15.10 16.43
C LEU A 263 -22.28 -15.50 15.06
N ASN A 264 -23.40 -14.88 14.69
CA ASN A 264 -24.06 -15.10 13.41
C ASN A 264 -23.49 -14.13 12.36
N ILE A 265 -22.43 -14.54 11.64
CA ILE A 265 -21.77 -13.74 10.62
C ILE A 265 -22.72 -13.27 9.50
N PRO A 266 -23.60 -14.15 8.92
CA PRO A 266 -24.56 -13.70 7.92
C PRO A 266 -25.52 -12.62 8.43
N LEU A 267 -25.95 -12.71 9.68
CA LEU A 267 -26.80 -11.70 10.30
C LEU A 267 -26.05 -10.37 10.51
N LEU A 268 -24.80 -10.44 10.96
CA LEU A 268 -23.96 -9.23 11.11
C LEU A 268 -23.76 -8.54 9.76
N GLN A 269 -23.41 -9.30 8.73
CA GLN A 269 -23.26 -8.77 7.38
C GLN A 269 -24.56 -8.10 6.89
N LYS A 270 -25.71 -8.75 7.11
CA LYS A 270 -27.02 -8.18 6.76
C LYS A 270 -27.28 -6.88 7.51
N ASN A 271 -27.03 -6.84 8.81
CA ASN A 271 -27.21 -5.65 9.62
C ASN A 271 -26.33 -4.48 9.16
N LEU A 272 -25.07 -4.73 8.77
CA LEU A 272 -24.18 -3.72 8.24
C LEU A 272 -24.71 -3.12 6.91
N TYR A 273 -25.26 -3.96 6.03
CA TYR A 273 -25.92 -3.47 4.80
C TYR A 273 -27.19 -2.67 5.11
N GLU A 274 -27.98 -3.08 6.09
CA GLU A 274 -29.18 -2.34 6.53
C GLU A 274 -28.83 -0.98 7.14
N LEU A 275 -27.64 -0.84 7.72
CA LEU A 275 -27.08 0.43 8.20
C LEU A 275 -26.48 1.30 7.09
N GLY A 276 -26.51 0.85 5.84
CA GLY A 276 -26.06 1.63 4.69
C GLY A 276 -24.62 1.39 4.26
N ALA A 277 -23.96 0.33 4.74
CA ALA A 277 -22.66 -0.05 4.20
C ALA A 277 -22.76 -0.29 2.69
N PHE A 278 -21.84 0.29 1.92
CA PHE A 278 -21.82 0.08 0.47
C PHE A 278 -21.41 -1.35 0.13
N TYR A 279 -20.39 -1.86 0.82
CA TYR A 279 -19.91 -3.22 0.65
C TYR A 279 -19.28 -3.73 1.94
N VAL A 280 -19.64 -4.94 2.35
CA VAL A 280 -19.00 -5.62 3.47
C VAL A 280 -18.00 -6.60 2.88
N ALA A 281 -16.71 -6.24 2.95
CA ALA A 281 -15.63 -6.97 2.30
C ALA A 281 -15.28 -8.26 3.06
N ASP A 282 -15.28 -8.17 4.41
CA ASP A 282 -14.71 -9.23 5.23
C ASP A 282 -15.18 -9.13 6.69
N ILE A 283 -15.42 -10.28 7.34
CA ILE A 283 -15.75 -10.38 8.75
C ILE A 283 -14.93 -11.56 9.32
N GLU A 284 -13.79 -11.27 9.96
CA GLU A 284 -12.83 -12.30 10.39
C GLU A 284 -12.38 -12.14 11.83
N ALA A 285 -12.17 -13.30 12.48
CA ALA A 285 -11.53 -13.35 13.78
C ALA A 285 -10.02 -13.20 13.64
N GLU A 286 -9.43 -12.17 14.25
CA GLU A 286 -7.96 -11.99 14.33
C GLU A 286 -7.34 -12.98 15.33
N SER A 287 -8.04 -13.20 16.46
CA SER A 287 -7.60 -14.16 17.47
C SER A 287 -8.79 -14.84 18.13
N THR A 288 -8.61 -16.09 18.50
CA THR A 288 -9.54 -16.81 19.39
C THR A 288 -8.87 -16.90 20.75
N ILE A 289 -9.45 -16.22 21.74
CA ILE A 289 -8.97 -16.26 23.12
C ILE A 289 -9.67 -17.43 23.79
N ASP A 290 -9.01 -18.57 23.85
CA ASP A 290 -9.46 -19.63 24.77
C ASP A 290 -9.09 -19.17 26.17
N ILE A 291 -10.11 -18.93 27.00
CA ILE A 291 -9.96 -18.84 28.44
C ILE A 291 -9.74 -20.29 28.95
N THR A 292 -8.69 -20.93 28.47
CA THR A 292 -8.09 -21.99 29.23
C THR A 292 -7.55 -21.30 30.47
N ASN A 293 -8.09 -21.69 31.63
CA ASN A 293 -7.49 -21.34 32.90
C ASN A 293 -5.98 -21.54 32.80
N ARG A 294 -5.24 -20.46 32.51
CA ARG A 294 -3.81 -20.35 32.82
C ARG A 294 -3.67 -20.24 34.35
N GLY A 295 -4.64 -20.79 35.07
CA GLY A 295 -4.56 -21.01 36.48
C GLY A 295 -3.44 -22.00 36.73
N LEU A 296 -2.41 -21.51 37.41
CA LEU A 296 -1.41 -22.31 38.12
C LEU A 296 -0.10 -22.67 37.38
N LEU A 297 0.26 -22.04 36.29
CA LEU A 297 1.68 -21.99 35.92
C LEU A 297 2.28 -20.77 36.64
N SER A 298 2.85 -20.95 37.83
CA SER A 298 3.58 -19.86 38.49
C SER A 298 4.91 -19.65 37.79
N GLU A 299 5.31 -18.38 37.56
CA GLU A 299 6.62 -18.03 36.99
C GLU A 299 7.80 -18.60 37.81
N GLU A 300 7.58 -19.00 39.02
CA GLU A 300 8.56 -19.57 39.94
C GLU A 300 8.61 -21.12 39.93
N SER A 301 7.79 -21.82 39.12
CA SER A 301 7.76 -23.28 39.13
C SER A 301 8.70 -23.89 38.06
N ASP A 302 9.29 -25.06 38.42
CA ASP A 302 10.14 -25.85 37.51
C ASP A 302 9.45 -26.05 36.15
N PRO A 303 10.07 -25.66 35.00
CA PRO A 303 9.51 -25.84 33.68
C PRO A 303 9.08 -27.27 33.36
N ARG A 304 9.70 -28.28 33.98
CA ARG A 304 9.34 -29.69 33.85
C ARG A 304 7.94 -29.99 34.44
N LEU A 305 7.69 -29.44 35.61
CA LEU A 305 6.40 -29.58 36.31
C LEU A 305 5.29 -28.86 35.54
N ASN A 306 5.60 -27.70 34.99
CA ASN A 306 4.66 -26.94 34.19
C ASN A 306 4.32 -27.68 32.89
N LEU A 307 5.31 -28.22 32.19
CA LEU A 307 5.08 -29.05 31.00
C LEU A 307 4.27 -30.29 31.30
N LYS A 308 4.60 -31.00 32.39
CA LYS A 308 3.85 -32.20 32.80
C LYS A 308 2.38 -31.88 33.10
N LYS A 309 2.10 -30.86 33.91
CA LYS A 309 0.72 -30.42 34.20
C LYS A 309 -0.05 -30.07 32.93
N TRP A 310 0.57 -29.32 32.03
CA TRP A 310 -0.04 -28.95 30.75
C TRP A 310 -0.36 -30.16 29.89
N LEU A 311 0.53 -31.17 29.83
CA LEU A 311 0.30 -32.41 29.08
C LEU A 311 -0.83 -33.25 29.69
N GLU A 312 -0.94 -33.28 31.02
CA GLU A 312 -2.00 -33.98 31.74
C GLU A 312 -3.36 -33.30 31.49
N GLU A 313 -3.43 -31.96 31.59
CA GLU A 313 -4.63 -31.17 31.28
C GLU A 313 -5.12 -31.38 29.85
N LYS A 314 -4.20 -31.51 28.91
CA LYS A 314 -4.51 -31.73 27.48
C LYS A 314 -4.71 -33.21 27.14
N THR A 315 -4.72 -34.08 28.12
CA THR A 315 -4.96 -35.54 27.98
C THR A 315 -3.99 -36.25 27.00
N PHE A 316 -2.74 -35.80 26.96
CA PHE A 316 -1.72 -36.48 26.17
C PHE A 316 -1.39 -37.86 26.73
N LYS A 317 -1.22 -38.83 25.83
CA LYS A 317 -0.76 -40.17 26.23
C LYS A 317 0.72 -40.13 26.63
N ASN A 318 1.07 -40.67 27.81
CA ASN A 318 2.43 -40.73 28.35
C ASN A 318 3.12 -39.37 28.58
N PRO A 319 2.56 -38.47 29.42
CA PRO A 319 3.13 -37.16 29.69
C PRO A 319 4.59 -37.21 30.22
N ASP A 320 4.92 -38.21 31.07
CA ASP A 320 6.25 -38.40 31.62
C ASP A 320 7.32 -38.59 30.53
N LYS A 321 7.01 -39.40 29.53
CA LYS A 321 7.92 -39.68 28.42
C LYS A 321 8.14 -38.43 27.53
N ILE A 322 7.13 -37.58 27.41
CA ILE A 322 7.25 -36.33 26.65
C ILE A 322 8.12 -35.33 27.41
N VAL A 323 7.99 -35.26 28.74
CA VAL A 323 8.83 -34.43 29.60
C VAL A 323 10.31 -34.90 29.52
N GLU A 324 10.55 -36.22 29.55
CA GLU A 324 11.88 -36.81 29.39
C GLU A 324 12.52 -36.42 28.03
N LEU A 325 11.74 -36.48 26.95
CA LEU A 325 12.21 -36.10 25.62
C LEU A 325 12.47 -34.59 25.48
N ALA A 326 11.79 -33.76 26.26
CA ALA A 326 11.96 -32.29 26.27
C ALA A 326 13.14 -31.85 27.17
N GLU A 327 13.73 -32.74 27.96
CA GLU A 327 14.81 -32.43 28.91
C GLU A 327 16.01 -31.65 28.29
N PRO A 328 16.53 -32.01 27.09
CA PRO A 328 17.64 -31.25 26.50
C PRO A 328 17.28 -29.79 26.17
N ILE A 329 16.00 -29.55 25.82
CA ILE A 329 15.50 -28.20 25.50
C ILE A 329 15.33 -27.39 26.78
N ILE A 330 14.73 -28.02 27.82
CA ILE A 330 14.53 -27.39 29.13
C ILE A 330 15.87 -27.01 29.78
N ALA A 331 16.86 -27.91 29.71
CA ALA A 331 18.20 -27.64 30.21
C ALA A 331 18.88 -26.49 29.48
N CYS A 332 18.69 -26.36 28.18
CA CYS A 332 19.22 -25.25 27.39
C CYS A 332 18.59 -23.90 27.79
N LEU A 333 17.28 -23.88 28.05
CA LEU A 333 16.56 -22.67 28.49
C LEU A 333 16.98 -22.20 29.88
N LEU A 334 17.30 -23.12 30.79
CA LEU A 334 17.76 -22.81 32.14
C LEU A 334 19.23 -22.34 32.18
N TYR A 335 20.01 -22.58 31.12
CA TYR A 335 21.40 -22.14 31.03
C TYR A 335 21.57 -20.73 30.44
N THR A 336 20.49 -20.17 29.84
CA THR A 336 20.49 -18.87 29.18
C THR A 336 19.77 -17.79 29.95
N SER A 337 19.24 -18.11 31.12
CA SER A 337 18.65 -17.19 32.11
C SER A 337 19.58 -17.04 33.31
#